data_a4b00b1f2f4d954c62f69de4246b8fc3
#
_entry.id   a4b00b1f2f4d954c62f69de4246b8fc3
#
_cell.length_a   1.000
_cell.length_b   1.000
_cell.length_c   1.000
_cell.angle_alpha   90.00
_cell.angle_beta   90.00
_cell.angle_gamma   90.00
#
_symmetry.space_group_name_H-M   'P 1'
#
loop_
_entity.id
_entity.type
_entity.pdbx_description
1 polymer ?
#
loop_
_entity_poly.entity_id
_entity_poly.type
_entity_poly.pdbx_seq_one_letter_code
_entity_poly.pdbx_strand_id
1 'polypeptide(L)'
;MGMSDGLFRKSALDKLSSPEQLDVMMQVTSPTGWIALGGSGLILLFVVVWSVVGEIGIRVDGQGILIRGASVLDVTSAAEGRLTDVLVKPGDSVKEGQPLARLSQPELALKIENTKEQIRALESQTKESGARGSSLVSQYQAQARELREKVATQQRLVAKGLLTKTTLLTTKQQLASVEQQISQSESSASEQGNRVDNLKRDLKELEAKLAGNTEVESPYSGRVLEIAAEKGSLVSAGARLMTLEPLDAPMETVLYIPASEGKKVRPGMSVRVSPSTVKTEEYGFMIGKVRSVSDFPVSPEGLRRTLHNDTLAQTLMGKSAPVEIVASLIPDPATPSGYRWSSSKGPPTQIFSGTLATGSVVVESRKPISYVLPLVKKSLGG
;
A
#
# COMPACT_ATOMS: atom_id res chain seq x y z
N MET A 1 125.39 -11.68 -13.11
CA MET A 1 124.58 -11.13 -14.17
C MET A 1 123.49 -12.13 -14.41
N GLY A 2 122.30 -11.95 -14.14
CA GLY A 2 121.31 -10.90 -14.02
C GLY A 2 119.98 -11.55 -14.03
N MET A 3 119.14 -11.10 -13.15
CA MET A 3 117.75 -10.81 -13.27
C MET A 3 116.82 -11.82 -13.95
N SER A 4 115.90 -12.32 -13.21
CA SER A 4 114.46 -12.10 -13.34
C SER A 4 113.72 -12.75 -12.22
N ASP A 5 113.70 -11.98 -11.19
CA ASP A 5 112.77 -12.20 -10.08
C ASP A 5 111.41 -11.50 -10.37
N GLY A 6 110.33 -12.15 -10.09
CA GLY A 6 109.14 -11.43 -9.83
C GLY A 6 108.02 -11.34 -10.90
N LEU A 7 107.38 -12.43 -11.20
CA LEU A 7 106.11 -12.37 -11.99
C LEU A 7 104.85 -12.99 -11.29
N PHE A 8 104.92 -13.38 -10.08
CA PHE A 8 103.71 -13.81 -9.37
C PHE A 8 103.67 -13.28 -7.92
N ARG A 9 102.71 -12.44 -7.69
CA ARG A 9 102.40 -11.88 -6.39
C ARG A 9 102.02 -13.02 -5.44
N LYS A 10 102.81 -13.23 -4.33
CA LYS A 10 102.53 -14.25 -3.25
C LYS A 10 101.10 -14.29 -2.78
N SER A 11 100.38 -13.21 -2.86
CA SER A 11 98.96 -13.11 -2.51
C SER A 11 97.96 -13.83 -3.43
N ALA A 12 98.40 -14.26 -4.64
CA ALA A 12 97.57 -15.01 -5.57
C ALA A 12 97.72 -16.55 -5.39
N LEU A 13 98.83 -17.00 -4.85
CA LEU A 13 99.06 -18.43 -4.55
C LEU A 13 98.46 -18.84 -3.22
N ASP A 14 98.37 -17.95 -2.19
CA ASP A 14 97.73 -18.22 -0.90
C ASP A 14 96.17 -18.34 -1.01
N LYS A 15 95.57 -17.78 -2.11
CA LYS A 15 94.11 -17.92 -2.37
C LYS A 15 93.77 -19.22 -3.06
N LEU A 16 94.74 -20.04 -3.51
CA LEU A 16 94.45 -21.30 -4.21
C LEU A 16 94.72 -22.54 -3.37
N SER A 17 95.28 -22.37 -2.14
CA SER A 17 95.66 -23.50 -1.28
C SER A 17 94.97 -23.54 0.06
N SER A 18 93.86 -22.88 0.28
CA SER A 18 93.08 -23.02 1.53
C SER A 18 91.95 -24.03 1.33
N PRO A 19 92.06 -25.26 1.91
CA PRO A 19 90.95 -26.22 1.88
C PRO A 19 89.72 -25.76 2.65
N GLU A 20 89.84 -24.69 3.48
CA GLU A 20 88.79 -24.16 4.34
C GLU A 20 87.68 -23.33 3.62
N GLN A 21 87.95 -22.92 2.34
CA GLN A 21 86.89 -22.16 1.59
C GLN A 21 85.87 -23.06 0.87
N LEU A 22 86.11 -24.36 0.82
CA LEU A 22 85.10 -25.30 0.29
C LEU A 22 84.06 -25.71 1.32
N ASP A 23 84.37 -25.55 2.61
CA ASP A 23 83.43 -25.90 3.70
C ASP A 23 82.42 -24.75 3.97
N VAL A 24 82.68 -23.53 3.53
CA VAL A 24 81.77 -22.37 3.67
C VAL A 24 80.69 -22.36 2.59
N MET A 25 80.92 -23.07 1.46
CA MET A 25 79.94 -23.15 0.37
C MET A 25 78.88 -24.23 0.51
N MET A 26 78.96 -25.06 1.59
CA MET A 26 78.01 -26.14 1.85
C MET A 26 77.15 -25.93 3.10
N GLN A 27 76.98 -24.71 3.60
CA GLN A 27 75.91 -24.46 4.56
C GLN A 27 74.61 -24.25 3.78
N VAL A 28 73.99 -25.35 3.38
CA VAL A 28 72.72 -25.41 2.65
C VAL A 28 71.51 -24.91 3.49
N THR A 29 71.75 -24.65 4.77
CA THR A 29 70.67 -24.19 5.65
C THR A 29 71.20 -23.18 6.70
N SER A 30 71.08 -21.89 6.39
CA SER A 30 71.25 -20.84 7.40
C SER A 30 70.08 -20.87 8.40
N PRO A 31 70.29 -20.56 9.69
CA PRO A 31 69.18 -20.48 10.67
C PRO A 31 68.12 -19.48 10.26
N THR A 32 68.46 -18.45 9.50
CA THR A 32 67.53 -17.49 8.86
C THR A 32 66.65 -18.17 7.80
N GLY A 33 67.15 -19.16 7.05
CA GLY A 33 66.39 -19.94 6.07
C GLY A 33 65.30 -20.80 6.74
N TRP A 34 65.60 -21.39 7.87
CA TRP A 34 64.64 -22.15 8.64
C TRP A 34 63.51 -21.29 9.24
N ILE A 35 63.81 -20.07 9.69
CA ILE A 35 62.85 -19.08 10.14
C ILE A 35 61.95 -18.62 8.97
N ALA A 36 62.53 -18.37 7.80
CA ALA A 36 61.80 -18.01 6.59
C ALA A 36 60.88 -19.17 6.13
N LEU A 37 61.36 -20.42 6.20
CA LEU A 37 60.59 -21.61 5.82
C LEU A 37 59.48 -21.90 6.83
N GLY A 38 59.70 -21.71 8.14
CA GLY A 38 58.72 -21.80 9.21
C GLY A 38 57.64 -20.69 9.07
N GLY A 39 58.08 -19.46 8.79
CA GLY A 39 57.18 -18.33 8.53
C GLY A 39 56.28 -18.55 7.29
N SER A 40 56.88 -19.04 6.19
CA SER A 40 56.08 -19.40 4.98
C SER A 40 55.12 -20.54 5.25
N GLY A 41 55.53 -21.54 6.01
CA GLY A 41 54.67 -22.64 6.42
C GLY A 41 53.46 -22.20 7.26
N LEU A 42 53.70 -21.28 8.22
CA LEU A 42 52.64 -20.68 9.04
C LEU A 42 51.64 -19.84 8.19
N ILE A 43 52.13 -19.07 7.23
CA ILE A 43 51.30 -18.30 6.32
C ILE A 43 50.44 -19.25 5.45
N LEU A 44 51.06 -20.31 4.91
CA LEU A 44 50.38 -21.32 4.12
C LEU A 44 49.30 -22.07 4.94
N LEU A 45 49.63 -22.44 6.17
CA LEU A 45 48.66 -23.05 7.09
C LEU A 45 47.49 -22.09 7.37
N PHE A 46 47.78 -20.82 7.64
CA PHE A 46 46.76 -19.80 7.86
C PHE A 46 45.84 -19.65 6.63
N VAL A 47 46.39 -19.58 5.41
CA VAL A 47 45.63 -19.51 4.16
C VAL A 47 44.75 -20.73 3.96
N VAL A 48 45.28 -21.94 4.25
CA VAL A 48 44.49 -23.19 4.15
C VAL A 48 43.38 -23.20 5.17
N VAL A 49 43.65 -22.85 6.42
CA VAL A 49 42.62 -22.79 7.47
C VAL A 49 41.58 -21.73 7.10
N TRP A 50 41.99 -20.54 6.68
CA TRP A 50 41.06 -19.49 6.23
C TRP A 50 40.25 -19.90 4.99
N SER A 51 40.85 -20.66 4.06
CA SER A 51 40.17 -21.20 2.88
C SER A 51 39.05 -22.18 3.20
N VAL A 52 39.14 -22.90 4.34
CA VAL A 52 38.12 -23.86 4.81
C VAL A 52 37.11 -23.23 5.73
N VAL A 53 37.54 -22.29 6.59
CA VAL A 53 36.68 -21.68 7.62
C VAL A 53 36.06 -20.37 7.12
N GLY A 54 36.75 -19.65 6.23
CA GLY A 54 36.27 -18.38 5.69
C GLY A 54 35.01 -18.55 4.87
N GLU A 55 34.19 -17.47 4.79
CA GLU A 55 32.98 -17.40 4.01
C GLU A 55 33.05 -16.20 3.05
N ILE A 56 32.80 -16.45 1.78
CA ILE A 56 32.64 -15.43 0.75
C ILE A 56 31.17 -15.37 0.35
N GLY A 57 30.50 -14.28 0.70
CA GLY A 57 29.10 -14.07 0.33
C GLY A 57 28.95 -13.67 -1.13
N ILE A 58 28.23 -14.46 -1.91
CA ILE A 58 27.79 -14.07 -3.27
C ILE A 58 26.61 -13.16 -3.10
N ARG A 59 26.70 -11.96 -3.73
CA ARG A 59 25.68 -10.92 -3.64
C ARG A 59 25.03 -10.71 -4.97
N VAL A 60 23.77 -10.31 -4.90
CA VAL A 60 22.97 -9.88 -6.03
C VAL A 60 22.57 -8.43 -5.77
N ASP A 61 22.88 -7.58 -6.73
CA ASP A 61 22.67 -6.15 -6.59
C ASP A 61 21.38 -5.73 -7.32
N GLY A 62 20.67 -4.77 -6.75
CA GLY A 62 19.46 -4.18 -7.30
C GLY A 62 19.38 -2.69 -6.99
N GLN A 63 18.61 -2.00 -7.80
CA GLN A 63 18.23 -0.62 -7.55
C GLN A 63 16.84 -0.58 -6.95
N GLY A 64 16.55 0.44 -6.14
CA GLY A 64 15.26 0.55 -5.51
C GLY A 64 15.05 1.86 -4.79
N ILE A 65 14.08 1.87 -3.92
CA ILE A 65 13.65 3.05 -3.18
C ILE A 65 13.34 2.68 -1.74
N LEU A 66 13.62 3.61 -0.85
CA LEU A 66 13.19 3.55 0.55
C LEU A 66 11.79 4.13 0.64
N ILE A 67 10.86 3.36 1.18
CA ILE A 67 9.48 3.79 1.40
C ILE A 67 9.04 3.46 2.83
N ARG A 68 8.11 4.22 3.35
CA ARG A 68 7.53 3.97 4.67
C ARG A 68 6.22 3.20 4.49
N GLY A 69 6.17 1.97 4.99
CA GLY A 69 5.08 1.03 4.71
C GLY A 69 5.15 0.41 3.31
N ALA A 70 4.34 -0.60 3.06
CA ALA A 70 4.37 -1.35 1.79
C ALA A 70 3.92 -0.54 0.57
N SER A 71 3.22 0.58 0.77
CA SER A 71 2.74 1.47 -0.29
C SER A 71 2.28 2.80 0.27
N VAL A 72 2.32 3.83 -0.55
CA VAL A 72 1.60 5.08 -0.31
C VAL A 72 0.10 4.85 -0.50
N LEU A 73 -0.72 5.60 0.22
CA LEU A 73 -2.16 5.43 0.25
C LEU A 73 -2.83 6.57 -0.50
N ASP A 74 -3.65 6.24 -1.47
CA ASP A 74 -4.43 7.22 -2.22
C ASP A 74 -5.71 7.56 -1.46
N VAL A 75 -5.96 8.85 -1.26
CA VAL A 75 -7.25 9.38 -0.82
C VAL A 75 -8.07 9.70 -2.05
N THR A 76 -9.20 9.01 -2.19
CA THR A 76 -10.11 9.16 -3.32
C THR A 76 -11.39 9.87 -2.90
N SER A 77 -12.04 10.55 -3.85
CA SER A 77 -13.36 11.13 -3.61
C SER A 77 -14.43 10.05 -3.48
N ALA A 78 -15.24 10.11 -2.44
CA ALA A 78 -16.37 9.18 -2.26
C ALA A 78 -17.55 9.51 -3.23
N ALA A 79 -17.62 10.74 -3.71
CA ALA A 79 -18.71 11.21 -4.56
C ALA A 79 -18.22 12.13 -5.67
N GLU A 80 -19.08 12.33 -6.66
CA GLU A 80 -18.90 13.36 -7.67
C GLU A 80 -19.22 14.75 -7.11
N GLY A 81 -18.39 15.75 -7.47
CA GLY A 81 -18.61 17.12 -7.03
C GLY A 81 -17.50 18.07 -7.48
N ARG A 82 -17.68 19.35 -7.17
CA ARG A 82 -16.65 20.37 -7.40
C ARG A 82 -15.83 20.57 -6.12
N LEU A 83 -14.51 20.47 -6.23
CA LEU A 83 -13.59 20.72 -5.13
C LEU A 83 -13.58 22.22 -4.78
N THR A 84 -14.16 22.59 -3.65
CA THR A 84 -14.26 24.01 -3.23
C THR A 84 -13.02 24.47 -2.50
N ASP A 85 -12.47 23.63 -1.63
CA ASP A 85 -11.25 23.92 -0.87
C ASP A 85 -10.42 22.67 -0.68
N VAL A 86 -9.10 22.87 -0.65
CA VAL A 86 -8.11 21.90 -0.17
C VAL A 86 -7.50 22.46 1.10
N LEU A 87 -7.67 21.75 2.22
CA LEU A 87 -7.36 22.24 3.56
C LEU A 87 -5.92 21.94 4.01
N VAL A 88 -5.19 21.16 3.21
CA VAL A 88 -3.83 20.69 3.52
C VAL A 88 -2.88 21.01 2.36
N LYS A 89 -1.58 20.97 2.65
CA LYS A 89 -0.50 21.19 1.68
C LYS A 89 0.41 19.97 1.63
N PRO A 90 1.15 19.74 0.52
CA PRO A 90 2.22 18.75 0.50
C PRO A 90 3.21 18.99 1.65
N GLY A 91 3.53 17.92 2.39
CA GLY A 91 4.37 17.94 3.57
C GLY A 91 3.63 17.99 4.92
N ASP A 92 2.35 18.34 4.93
CA ASP A 92 1.55 18.40 6.17
C ASP A 92 1.31 16.99 6.74
N SER A 93 1.30 16.91 8.07
CA SER A 93 0.92 15.69 8.79
C SER A 93 -0.56 15.76 9.15
N VAL A 94 -1.30 14.71 8.82
CA VAL A 94 -2.75 14.59 9.03
C VAL A 94 -3.06 13.38 9.90
N LYS A 95 -4.17 13.45 10.63
CA LYS A 95 -4.69 12.37 11.47
C LYS A 95 -5.86 11.69 10.77
N GLU A 96 -6.12 10.45 11.12
CA GLU A 96 -7.34 9.75 10.73
C GLU A 96 -8.59 10.55 11.13
N GLY A 97 -9.58 10.67 10.22
CA GLY A 97 -10.78 11.48 10.40
C GLY A 97 -10.58 12.99 10.20
N GLN A 98 -9.37 13.47 9.93
CA GLN A 98 -9.13 14.88 9.69
C GLN A 98 -9.66 15.30 8.31
N PRO A 99 -10.43 16.42 8.20
CA PRO A 99 -10.88 16.92 6.91
C PRO A 99 -9.69 17.41 6.07
N LEU A 100 -9.61 16.92 4.84
CA LEU A 100 -8.54 17.21 3.88
C LEU A 100 -8.99 18.14 2.77
N ALA A 101 -10.26 18.01 2.35
CA ALA A 101 -10.82 18.79 1.27
C ALA A 101 -12.33 18.93 1.44
N ARG A 102 -12.94 19.93 0.77
CA ARG A 102 -14.38 20.15 0.71
C ARG A 102 -14.88 20.01 -0.71
N LEU A 103 -15.97 19.26 -0.85
CA LEU A 103 -16.70 19.13 -2.10
C LEU A 103 -18.02 19.89 -2.03
N SER A 104 -18.38 20.52 -3.14
CA SER A 104 -19.72 21.07 -3.38
C SER A 104 -20.44 20.20 -4.40
N GLN A 105 -21.67 19.83 -4.09
CA GLN A 105 -22.55 19.02 -4.94
C GLN A 105 -23.82 19.83 -5.31
N PRO A 106 -23.69 20.86 -6.18
CA PRO A 106 -24.81 21.77 -6.48
C PRO A 106 -26.00 21.04 -7.09
N GLU A 107 -25.77 20.01 -7.89
CA GLU A 107 -26.87 19.23 -8.51
C GLU A 107 -27.65 18.45 -7.44
N LEU A 108 -26.97 17.86 -6.45
CA LEU A 108 -27.63 17.16 -5.36
C LEU A 108 -28.40 18.14 -4.45
N ALA A 109 -27.82 19.31 -4.18
CA ALA A 109 -28.49 20.38 -3.43
C ALA A 109 -29.76 20.88 -4.13
N LEU A 110 -29.71 21.06 -5.45
CA LEU A 110 -30.89 21.44 -6.25
C LEU A 110 -31.97 20.34 -6.24
N LYS A 111 -31.54 19.06 -6.33
CA LYS A 111 -32.49 17.94 -6.26
C LYS A 111 -33.17 17.86 -4.88
N ILE A 112 -32.44 18.13 -3.81
CA ILE A 112 -33.01 18.22 -2.44
C ILE A 112 -34.09 19.34 -2.39
N GLU A 113 -33.78 20.54 -2.92
CA GLU A 113 -34.74 21.65 -2.88
C GLU A 113 -35.98 21.35 -3.73
N ASN A 114 -35.82 20.82 -4.95
CA ASN A 114 -36.93 20.38 -5.76
C ASN A 114 -37.81 19.33 -5.07
N THR A 115 -37.18 18.35 -4.38
CA THR A 115 -37.94 17.33 -3.63
C THR A 115 -38.68 17.94 -2.44
N LYS A 116 -38.09 18.93 -1.74
CA LYS A 116 -38.78 19.70 -0.69
C LYS A 116 -39.99 20.44 -1.21
N GLU A 117 -39.89 21.09 -2.37
CA GLU A 117 -41.00 21.79 -2.98
C GLU A 117 -42.12 20.82 -3.40
N GLN A 118 -41.77 19.65 -3.97
CA GLN A 118 -42.73 18.61 -4.29
C GLN A 118 -43.48 18.11 -3.07
N ILE A 119 -42.77 17.88 -1.93
CA ILE A 119 -43.39 17.48 -0.68
C ILE A 119 -44.37 18.57 -0.20
N ARG A 120 -43.94 19.85 -0.16
CA ARG A 120 -44.82 20.96 0.27
C ARG A 120 -46.09 21.06 -0.59
N ALA A 121 -45.95 20.96 -1.92
CA ALA A 121 -47.08 21.00 -2.84
C ALA A 121 -48.04 19.81 -2.61
N LEU A 122 -47.49 18.59 -2.46
CA LEU A 122 -48.31 17.41 -2.25
C LEU A 122 -48.96 17.39 -0.85
N GLU A 123 -48.29 17.89 0.19
CA GLU A 123 -48.85 18.04 1.55
C GLU A 123 -50.04 19.04 1.56
N SER A 124 -49.90 20.18 0.88
CA SER A 124 -51.01 21.16 0.75
C SER A 124 -52.20 20.55 0.03
N GLN A 125 -51.96 19.86 -1.09
CA GLN A 125 -53.02 19.16 -1.85
C GLN A 125 -53.67 18.05 -1.01
N THR A 126 -52.88 17.26 -0.26
CA THR A 126 -53.38 16.17 0.60
C THR A 126 -54.22 16.74 1.75
N LYS A 127 -53.81 17.87 2.33
CA LYS A 127 -54.57 18.57 3.39
C LYS A 127 -55.95 19.03 2.89
N GLU A 128 -56.00 19.69 1.69
CA GLU A 128 -57.25 20.14 1.09
C GLU A 128 -58.15 18.98 0.67
N SER A 129 -57.56 17.96 0.03
CA SER A 129 -58.30 16.75 -0.39
C SER A 129 -58.77 15.95 0.81
N GLY A 130 -57.95 15.84 1.88
CA GLY A 130 -58.28 15.16 3.11
C GLY A 130 -59.43 15.81 3.87
N ALA A 131 -59.46 17.14 3.95
CA ALA A 131 -60.58 17.86 4.54
C ALA A 131 -61.91 17.61 3.79
N ARG A 132 -61.87 17.60 2.47
CA ARG A 132 -63.06 17.27 1.63
C ARG A 132 -63.40 15.79 1.73
N GLY A 133 -62.40 14.90 1.67
CA GLY A 133 -62.56 13.46 1.77
C GLY A 133 -63.16 13.02 3.13
N SER A 134 -62.69 13.59 4.24
CA SER A 134 -63.17 13.27 5.58
C SER A 134 -64.65 13.70 5.76
N SER A 135 -65.06 14.82 5.20
CA SER A 135 -66.49 15.25 5.18
C SER A 135 -67.34 14.26 4.40
N LEU A 136 -66.92 13.84 3.22
CA LEU A 136 -67.61 12.87 2.37
C LEU A 136 -67.67 11.49 3.05
N VAL A 137 -66.59 11.00 3.66
CA VAL A 137 -66.60 9.74 4.40
C VAL A 137 -67.53 9.79 5.58
N SER A 138 -67.61 10.89 6.33
CA SER A 138 -68.53 11.07 7.44
C SER A 138 -70.01 11.03 7.00
N GLN A 139 -70.31 11.64 5.83
CA GLN A 139 -71.64 11.61 5.20
C GLN A 139 -72.01 10.18 4.78
N TYR A 140 -71.13 9.48 4.07
CA TYR A 140 -71.36 8.08 3.70
C TYR A 140 -71.49 7.14 4.91
N GLN A 141 -70.70 7.35 5.96
CA GLN A 141 -70.82 6.60 7.20
C GLN A 141 -72.17 6.83 7.93
N ALA A 142 -72.72 8.06 7.88
CA ALA A 142 -74.07 8.34 8.40
C ALA A 142 -75.14 7.62 7.58
N GLN A 143 -75.05 7.66 6.25
CA GLN A 143 -75.97 6.94 5.35
C GLN A 143 -75.87 5.41 5.52
N ALA A 144 -74.65 4.86 5.68
CA ALA A 144 -74.46 3.45 5.92
C ALA A 144 -75.11 3.00 7.27
N ARG A 145 -75.01 3.84 8.30
CA ARG A 145 -75.68 3.58 9.60
C ARG A 145 -77.19 3.47 9.44
N GLU A 146 -77.83 4.44 8.75
CA GLU A 146 -79.27 4.43 8.48
C GLU A 146 -79.69 3.17 7.70
N LEU A 147 -78.98 2.84 6.63
CA LEU A 147 -79.22 1.65 5.81
C LEU A 147 -79.05 0.35 6.61
N ARG A 148 -78.07 0.24 7.52
CA ARG A 148 -77.90 -0.91 8.42
C ARG A 148 -79.08 -1.09 9.33
N GLU A 149 -79.64 -0.01 9.94
CA GLU A 149 -80.80 -0.06 10.77
C GLU A 149 -82.03 -0.46 9.96
N LYS A 150 -82.23 0.03 8.77
CA LYS A 150 -83.28 -0.35 7.84
C LYS A 150 -83.21 -1.80 7.43
N VAL A 151 -82.02 -2.31 7.10
CA VAL A 151 -81.79 -3.75 6.82
C VAL A 151 -82.13 -4.59 8.00
N ALA A 152 -81.69 -4.25 9.22
CA ALA A 152 -82.05 -5.01 10.45
C ALA A 152 -83.55 -5.02 10.70
N THR A 153 -84.23 -3.91 10.43
CA THR A 153 -85.72 -3.87 10.61
C THR A 153 -86.43 -4.68 9.54
N GLN A 154 -86.05 -4.53 8.26
CA GLN A 154 -86.63 -5.31 7.16
C GLN A 154 -86.36 -6.82 7.32
N GLN A 155 -85.21 -7.23 7.83
CA GLN A 155 -84.87 -8.59 8.10
C GLN A 155 -85.84 -9.25 9.11
N ARG A 156 -86.19 -8.47 10.16
CA ARG A 156 -87.22 -8.92 11.14
C ARG A 156 -88.65 -9.03 10.55
N LEU A 157 -89.02 -8.11 9.64
CA LEU A 157 -90.29 -8.08 8.94
C LEU A 157 -90.38 -9.21 7.88
N VAL A 158 -89.34 -9.49 7.13
CA VAL A 158 -89.33 -10.66 6.23
C VAL A 158 -89.46 -11.98 6.97
N ALA A 159 -88.82 -12.12 8.17
CA ALA A 159 -88.98 -13.32 9.01
C ALA A 159 -90.38 -13.51 9.50
N LYS A 160 -91.15 -12.42 9.63
CA LYS A 160 -92.57 -12.44 9.99
C LYS A 160 -93.53 -12.57 8.80
N GLY A 161 -92.99 -12.66 7.54
CA GLY A 161 -93.83 -12.74 6.35
C GLY A 161 -94.47 -11.44 5.91
N LEU A 162 -94.11 -10.31 6.57
CA LEU A 162 -94.69 -8.95 6.34
C LEU A 162 -94.03 -8.12 5.27
N LEU A 163 -92.84 -8.55 4.74
CA LEU A 163 -92.12 -7.89 3.73
C LEU A 163 -91.52 -8.89 2.73
N THR A 164 -91.32 -8.45 1.45
CA THR A 164 -90.76 -9.30 0.41
C THR A 164 -89.22 -9.40 0.54
N LYS A 165 -88.63 -10.54 0.19
CA LYS A 165 -87.18 -10.76 0.17
C LYS A 165 -86.48 -9.81 -0.83
N THR A 166 -87.18 -9.45 -1.90
CA THR A 166 -86.64 -8.53 -2.94
C THR A 166 -86.34 -7.11 -2.37
N THR A 167 -87.26 -6.57 -1.54
CA THR A 167 -87.04 -5.24 -0.90
C THR A 167 -85.86 -5.30 0.06
N LEU A 168 -85.72 -6.36 0.85
CA LEU A 168 -84.53 -6.52 1.70
C LEU A 168 -83.23 -6.62 0.87
N LEU A 169 -83.23 -7.33 -0.27
CA LEU A 169 -82.09 -7.52 -1.11
C LEU A 169 -81.66 -6.16 -1.74
N THR A 170 -82.60 -5.36 -2.22
CA THR A 170 -82.35 -4.02 -2.75
C THR A 170 -81.70 -3.12 -1.69
N THR A 171 -82.20 -3.11 -0.45
CA THR A 171 -81.61 -2.29 0.62
C THR A 171 -80.17 -2.79 1.00
N LYS A 172 -79.94 -4.10 1.00
CA LYS A 172 -78.57 -4.67 1.18
C LYS A 172 -77.62 -4.24 0.04
N GLN A 173 -78.09 -4.22 -1.21
CA GLN A 173 -77.29 -3.75 -2.35
C GLN A 173 -76.92 -2.27 -2.20
N GLN A 174 -77.89 -1.43 -1.78
CA GLN A 174 -77.61 -0.01 -1.49
C GLN A 174 -76.56 0.17 -0.38
N LEU A 175 -76.70 -0.61 0.72
CA LEU A 175 -75.69 -0.60 1.81
C LEU A 175 -74.32 -0.97 1.29
N ALA A 176 -74.16 -2.07 0.54
CA ALA A 176 -72.90 -2.53 -0.03
C ALA A 176 -72.26 -1.47 -0.95
N SER A 177 -73.07 -0.75 -1.77
CA SER A 177 -72.60 0.36 -2.61
C SER A 177 -72.01 1.50 -1.80
N VAL A 178 -72.68 1.91 -0.70
CA VAL A 178 -72.19 2.98 0.18
C VAL A 178 -70.92 2.56 0.92
N GLU A 179 -70.84 1.32 1.39
CA GLU A 179 -69.65 0.75 2.06
C GLU A 179 -68.48 0.71 1.08
N GLN A 180 -68.68 0.40 -0.21
CA GLN A 180 -67.65 0.46 -1.24
C GLN A 180 -67.16 1.90 -1.48
N GLN A 181 -68.05 2.92 -1.44
CA GLN A 181 -67.64 4.32 -1.57
C GLN A 181 -66.81 4.80 -0.39
N ILE A 182 -67.10 4.33 0.84
CA ILE A 182 -66.30 4.62 2.02
C ILE A 182 -64.89 4.03 1.82
N SER A 183 -64.79 2.74 1.50
CA SER A 183 -63.52 2.04 1.30
C SER A 183 -62.67 2.68 0.21
N GLN A 184 -63.29 3.08 -0.90
CA GLN A 184 -62.61 3.76 -2.01
C GLN A 184 -62.03 5.12 -1.57
N SER A 185 -62.76 5.92 -0.81
CA SER A 185 -62.34 7.20 -0.27
C SER A 185 -61.17 7.07 0.71
N GLU A 186 -61.28 6.07 1.64
CA GLU A 186 -60.22 5.78 2.62
C GLU A 186 -58.93 5.29 1.93
N SER A 187 -59.06 4.40 0.94
CA SER A 187 -57.89 3.95 0.14
C SER A 187 -57.21 5.09 -0.59
N SER A 188 -57.95 5.97 -1.23
CA SER A 188 -57.39 7.12 -1.94
C SER A 188 -56.66 8.07 -0.99
N ALA A 189 -57.17 8.30 0.21
CA ALA A 189 -56.49 9.12 1.23
C ALA A 189 -55.20 8.47 1.73
N SER A 190 -55.22 7.16 1.94
CA SER A 190 -54.04 6.38 2.34
C SER A 190 -52.95 6.39 1.27
N GLU A 191 -53.33 6.22 0.00
CA GLU A 191 -52.35 6.30 -1.14
C GLU A 191 -51.65 7.66 -1.23
N GLN A 192 -52.37 8.76 -1.02
CA GLN A 192 -51.79 10.10 -1.01
C GLN A 192 -50.81 10.26 0.18
N GLY A 193 -51.21 9.80 1.37
CA GLY A 193 -50.29 9.77 2.54
C GLY A 193 -49.02 8.99 2.28
N ASN A 194 -49.15 7.81 1.72
CA ASN A 194 -47.99 6.94 1.39
C ASN A 194 -47.06 7.61 0.36
N ARG A 195 -47.57 8.38 -0.59
CA ARG A 195 -46.74 9.15 -1.56
C ARG A 195 -45.90 10.22 -0.84
N VAL A 196 -46.51 10.97 0.08
CA VAL A 196 -45.77 11.97 0.89
C VAL A 196 -44.66 11.32 1.72
N ASP A 197 -44.99 10.20 2.36
CA ASP A 197 -44.02 9.47 3.20
C ASP A 197 -42.88 8.87 2.39
N ASN A 198 -43.13 8.41 1.18
CA ASN A 198 -42.10 7.97 0.24
C ASN A 198 -41.15 9.12 -0.11
N LEU A 199 -41.68 10.26 -0.55
CA LEU A 199 -40.84 11.42 -0.87
C LEU A 199 -40.05 11.94 0.33
N LYS A 200 -40.59 11.88 1.55
CA LYS A 200 -39.86 12.24 2.78
C LYS A 200 -38.70 11.28 3.05
N ARG A 201 -38.86 9.98 2.78
CA ARG A 201 -37.76 9.00 2.89
C ARG A 201 -36.67 9.26 1.85
N ASP A 202 -37.06 9.53 0.61
CA ASP A 202 -36.16 9.87 -0.47
C ASP A 202 -35.37 11.16 -0.14
N LEU A 203 -36.06 12.18 0.39
CA LEU A 203 -35.42 13.42 0.83
C LEU A 203 -34.37 13.15 1.91
N LYS A 204 -34.72 12.37 2.92
CA LYS A 204 -33.79 12.02 4.01
C LYS A 204 -32.54 11.28 3.48
N GLU A 205 -32.72 10.39 2.51
CA GLU A 205 -31.60 9.72 1.85
C GLU A 205 -30.68 10.70 1.09
N LEU A 206 -31.28 11.64 0.33
CA LEU A 206 -30.53 12.66 -0.40
C LEU A 206 -29.76 13.59 0.55
N GLU A 207 -30.39 14.01 1.65
CA GLU A 207 -29.75 14.86 2.68
C GLU A 207 -28.59 14.11 3.38
N ALA A 208 -28.76 12.83 3.69
CA ALA A 208 -27.69 12.00 4.26
C ALA A 208 -26.52 11.83 3.27
N LYS A 209 -26.79 11.64 1.99
CA LYS A 209 -25.75 11.60 0.93
C LYS A 209 -25.00 12.92 0.83
N LEU A 210 -25.70 14.05 0.89
CA LEU A 210 -25.07 15.37 0.83
C LEU A 210 -24.16 15.59 2.05
N ALA A 211 -24.65 15.29 3.26
CA ALA A 211 -23.89 15.47 4.50
C ALA A 211 -22.65 14.60 4.55
N GLY A 212 -22.74 13.32 4.13
CA GLY A 212 -21.61 12.39 4.15
C GLY A 212 -20.55 12.64 3.08
N ASN A 213 -20.85 13.44 2.04
CA ASN A 213 -19.98 13.63 0.89
C ASN A 213 -19.47 15.07 0.74
N THR A 214 -19.76 15.95 1.69
CA THR A 214 -19.35 17.37 1.62
C THR A 214 -17.87 17.53 2.03
N GLU A 215 -17.38 16.72 2.93
CA GLU A 215 -15.99 16.74 3.39
C GLU A 215 -15.30 15.41 3.05
N VAL A 216 -14.07 15.52 2.57
CA VAL A 216 -13.20 14.35 2.34
C VAL A 216 -12.28 14.27 3.54
N GLU A 217 -12.44 13.22 4.33
CA GLU A 217 -11.65 12.96 5.51
C GLU A 217 -10.48 12.01 5.20
N SER A 218 -9.43 12.14 6.01
CA SER A 218 -8.30 11.20 5.92
C SER A 218 -8.69 9.84 6.48
N PRO A 219 -8.56 8.75 5.71
CA PRO A 219 -8.81 7.40 6.21
C PRO A 219 -7.69 6.88 7.12
N TYR A 220 -6.54 7.58 7.18
CA TYR A 220 -5.35 7.16 7.94
C TYR A 220 -4.58 8.36 8.48
N SER A 221 -3.82 8.14 9.55
CA SER A 221 -2.79 9.10 9.99
C SER A 221 -1.58 9.01 9.09
N GLY A 222 -1.16 10.14 8.50
CA GLY A 222 -0.08 10.15 7.52
C GLY A 222 0.46 11.54 7.22
N ARG A 223 1.40 11.59 6.28
CA ARG A 223 1.92 12.83 5.70
C ARG A 223 1.43 12.96 4.27
N VAL A 224 0.96 14.14 3.88
CA VAL A 224 0.57 14.44 2.50
C VAL A 224 1.81 14.49 1.63
N LEU A 225 1.89 13.60 0.62
CA LEU A 225 2.99 13.59 -0.36
C LEU A 225 2.67 14.47 -1.56
N GLU A 226 1.48 14.29 -2.13
CA GLU A 226 1.05 14.93 -3.36
C GLU A 226 -0.43 15.25 -3.30
N ILE A 227 -0.84 16.35 -3.92
CA ILE A 227 -2.23 16.74 -4.15
C ILE A 227 -2.46 16.69 -5.66
N ALA A 228 -3.30 15.73 -6.09
CA ALA A 228 -3.56 15.49 -7.50
C ALA A 228 -4.71 16.36 -8.05
N ALA A 229 -5.62 16.82 -7.19
CA ALA A 229 -6.79 17.60 -7.57
C ALA A 229 -6.65 19.07 -7.15
N GLU A 230 -6.90 19.98 -8.07
CA GLU A 230 -6.82 21.42 -7.83
C GLU A 230 -8.16 21.99 -7.34
N LYS A 231 -8.10 23.06 -6.53
CA LYS A 231 -9.27 23.83 -6.13
C LYS A 231 -10.06 24.30 -7.35
N GLY A 232 -11.36 24.07 -7.37
CA GLY A 232 -12.27 24.41 -8.47
C GLY A 232 -12.47 23.30 -9.50
N SER A 233 -11.67 22.23 -9.49
CA SER A 233 -11.82 21.09 -10.41
C SER A 233 -13.10 20.29 -10.11
N LEU A 234 -13.68 19.70 -11.16
CA LEU A 234 -14.73 18.70 -11.05
C LEU A 234 -14.08 17.34 -10.84
N VAL A 235 -14.48 16.62 -9.80
CA VAL A 235 -13.98 15.29 -9.48
C VAL A 235 -15.11 14.27 -9.52
N SER A 236 -14.83 13.10 -10.06
CA SER A 236 -15.77 11.98 -10.08
C SER A 236 -15.61 11.11 -8.83
N ALA A 237 -16.61 10.30 -8.51
CA ALA A 237 -16.47 9.27 -7.48
C ALA A 237 -15.31 8.31 -7.83
N GLY A 238 -14.46 8.02 -6.86
CA GLY A 238 -13.23 7.21 -7.04
C GLY A 238 -12.03 7.97 -7.60
N ALA A 239 -12.17 9.27 -7.97
CA ALA A 239 -11.03 10.07 -8.43
C ALA A 239 -10.02 10.27 -7.29
N ARG A 240 -8.72 10.10 -7.59
CA ARG A 240 -7.63 10.36 -6.64
C ARG A 240 -7.52 11.86 -6.39
N LEU A 241 -7.59 12.26 -5.14
CA LEU A 241 -7.48 13.65 -4.70
C LEU A 241 -6.07 13.96 -4.20
N MET A 242 -5.50 13.07 -3.40
CA MET A 242 -4.17 13.20 -2.85
C MET A 242 -3.59 11.84 -2.45
N THR A 243 -2.30 11.84 -2.19
CA THR A 243 -1.56 10.64 -1.78
C THR A 243 -0.94 10.89 -0.40
N LEU A 244 -1.13 9.96 0.52
CA LEU A 244 -0.62 10.00 1.89
C LEU A 244 0.45 8.93 2.11
N GLU A 245 1.49 9.28 2.88
CA GLU A 245 2.46 8.36 3.44
C GLU A 245 2.09 8.04 4.90
N PRO A 246 1.90 6.78 5.30
CA PRO A 246 1.61 6.43 6.69
C PRO A 246 2.83 6.73 7.58
N LEU A 247 2.62 7.47 8.69
CA LEU A 247 3.71 7.83 9.61
C LEU A 247 4.11 6.70 10.56
N ASP A 248 3.17 5.84 10.91
CA ASP A 248 3.38 4.77 11.90
C ASP A 248 3.99 3.49 11.31
N ALA A 249 4.15 3.44 10.00
CA ALA A 249 4.73 2.29 9.33
C ALA A 249 6.27 2.32 9.37
N PRO A 250 6.93 1.17 9.59
CA PRO A 250 8.38 1.09 9.51
C PRO A 250 8.86 1.38 8.08
N MET A 251 10.06 1.95 7.97
CA MET A 251 10.69 2.13 6.66
C MET A 251 11.15 0.79 6.10
N GLU A 252 10.85 0.56 4.84
CA GLU A 252 11.21 -0.62 4.07
C GLU A 252 11.97 -0.22 2.81
N THR A 253 12.67 -1.14 2.23
CA THR A 253 13.32 -0.95 0.94
C THR A 253 12.66 -1.85 -0.08
N VAL A 254 12.20 -1.27 -1.17
CA VAL A 254 11.75 -2.03 -2.34
C VAL A 254 12.88 -2.03 -3.36
N LEU A 255 13.41 -3.22 -3.66
CA LEU A 255 14.52 -3.43 -4.58
C LEU A 255 14.03 -4.15 -5.84
N TYR A 256 14.50 -3.70 -6.97
CA TYR A 256 14.23 -4.29 -8.27
C TYR A 256 15.50 -4.95 -8.78
N ILE A 257 15.47 -6.27 -8.87
CA ILE A 257 16.63 -7.12 -9.23
C ILE A 257 16.30 -7.86 -10.52
N PRO A 258 17.23 -7.99 -11.48
CA PRO A 258 17.02 -8.77 -12.69
C PRO A 258 16.50 -10.16 -12.40
N ALA A 259 15.51 -10.64 -13.14
CA ALA A 259 14.81 -11.91 -12.87
C ALA A 259 15.73 -13.13 -12.81
N SER A 260 16.83 -13.14 -13.58
CA SER A 260 17.83 -14.21 -13.57
C SER A 260 18.51 -14.40 -12.21
N GLU A 261 18.66 -13.32 -11.46
CA GLU A 261 19.33 -13.30 -10.16
C GLU A 261 18.32 -13.21 -9.00
N GLY A 262 17.24 -12.47 -9.18
CA GLY A 262 16.20 -12.28 -8.17
C GLY A 262 15.56 -13.59 -7.70
N LYS A 263 15.47 -14.60 -8.57
CA LYS A 263 14.97 -15.93 -8.21
C LYS A 263 15.84 -16.72 -7.22
N LYS A 264 17.07 -16.30 -6.99
CA LYS A 264 17.95 -16.88 -5.96
C LYS A 264 17.66 -16.31 -4.58
N VAL A 265 17.01 -15.16 -4.50
CA VAL A 265 16.68 -14.50 -3.24
C VAL A 265 15.54 -15.23 -2.54
N ARG A 266 15.64 -15.35 -1.23
CA ARG A 266 14.62 -15.96 -0.36
C ARG A 266 14.31 -15.04 0.81
N PRO A 267 13.08 -15.07 1.35
CA PRO A 267 12.74 -14.38 2.60
C PRO A 267 13.72 -14.77 3.74
N GLY A 268 14.07 -13.80 4.57
CA GLY A 268 15.02 -13.95 5.68
C GLY A 268 16.49 -13.69 5.33
N MET A 269 16.86 -13.61 4.05
CA MET A 269 18.23 -13.29 3.62
C MET A 269 18.62 -11.87 4.03
N SER A 270 19.92 -11.68 4.34
CA SER A 270 20.44 -10.37 4.71
C SER A 270 20.58 -9.47 3.49
N VAL A 271 20.14 -8.24 3.65
CA VAL A 271 20.27 -7.18 2.65
C VAL A 271 21.07 -6.01 3.22
N ARG A 272 21.90 -5.43 2.38
CA ARG A 272 22.65 -4.19 2.62
C ARG A 272 22.08 -3.12 1.70
N VAL A 273 21.66 -2.01 2.26
CA VAL A 273 21.01 -0.92 1.53
C VAL A 273 21.85 0.34 1.65
N SER A 274 22.18 0.92 0.51
CA SER A 274 22.93 2.17 0.40
C SER A 274 22.02 3.25 -0.15
N PRO A 275 21.51 4.17 0.68
CA PRO A 275 20.77 5.32 0.21
C PRO A 275 21.63 6.23 -0.64
N SER A 276 21.09 6.76 -1.75
CA SER A 276 21.85 7.66 -2.67
C SER A 276 22.26 8.99 -2.02
N THR A 277 21.62 9.36 -0.92
CA THR A 277 21.92 10.59 -0.15
C THR A 277 23.07 10.42 0.84
N VAL A 278 23.60 9.21 1.00
CA VAL A 278 24.64 8.88 1.99
C VAL A 278 25.87 8.32 1.31
N LYS A 279 27.05 8.82 1.70
CA LYS A 279 28.33 8.28 1.21
C LYS A 279 28.61 6.93 1.87
N THR A 280 28.54 5.88 1.08
CA THR A 280 28.72 4.49 1.56
C THR A 280 30.13 4.24 2.11
N GLU A 281 31.13 4.94 1.57
CA GLU A 281 32.54 4.83 1.99
C GLU A 281 32.76 5.35 3.41
N GLU A 282 31.95 6.32 3.84
CA GLU A 282 32.08 6.98 5.14
C GLU A 282 31.17 6.36 6.20
N TYR A 283 29.92 6.09 5.84
CA TYR A 283 28.90 5.66 6.81
C TYR A 283 28.50 4.19 6.67
N GLY A 284 28.98 3.51 5.63
CA GLY A 284 28.61 2.12 5.34
C GLY A 284 27.22 2.01 4.75
N PHE A 285 26.52 0.92 5.03
CA PHE A 285 25.19 0.61 4.52
C PHE A 285 24.24 0.25 5.67
N MET A 286 22.95 0.50 5.43
CA MET A 286 21.87 0.06 6.32
C MET A 286 21.73 -1.46 6.23
N ILE A 287 21.45 -2.10 7.35
CA ILE A 287 21.26 -3.55 7.44
C ILE A 287 19.79 -3.88 7.52
N GLY A 288 19.35 -4.80 6.68
CA GLY A 288 17.97 -5.28 6.65
C GLY A 288 17.87 -6.77 6.40
N LYS A 289 16.63 -7.25 6.36
CA LYS A 289 16.30 -8.63 5.98
C LYS A 289 15.21 -8.61 4.90
N VAL A 290 15.34 -9.51 3.95
CA VAL A 290 14.30 -9.74 2.92
C VAL A 290 13.03 -10.22 3.62
N ARG A 291 11.91 -9.50 3.42
CA ARG A 291 10.59 -9.84 3.92
C ARG A 291 9.82 -10.70 2.92
N SER A 292 9.81 -10.25 1.68
CA SER A 292 9.10 -10.95 0.60
C SER A 292 9.83 -10.78 -0.73
N VAL A 293 9.60 -11.72 -1.62
CA VAL A 293 10.11 -11.74 -3.00
C VAL A 293 8.92 -12.01 -3.90
N SER A 294 8.76 -11.24 -4.96
CA SER A 294 7.70 -11.47 -5.94
C SER A 294 7.98 -12.75 -6.75
N ASP A 295 6.97 -13.59 -6.91
CA ASP A 295 7.08 -14.82 -7.69
C ASP A 295 7.21 -14.53 -9.19
N PHE A 296 6.68 -13.39 -9.64
CA PHE A 296 6.69 -12.99 -11.05
C PHE A 296 7.45 -11.66 -11.23
N PRO A 297 8.09 -11.48 -12.39
CA PRO A 297 8.65 -10.19 -12.76
C PRO A 297 7.56 -9.11 -12.77
N VAL A 298 7.91 -7.91 -12.31
CA VAL A 298 6.97 -6.78 -12.22
C VAL A 298 6.72 -6.21 -13.61
N SER A 299 5.44 -5.95 -13.91
CA SER A 299 5.04 -5.27 -15.15
C SER A 299 5.32 -3.75 -15.05
N PRO A 300 5.42 -3.04 -16.20
CA PRO A 300 5.57 -1.58 -16.23
C PRO A 300 4.46 -0.87 -15.44
N GLU A 301 3.23 -1.37 -15.55
CA GLU A 301 2.07 -0.83 -14.84
C GLU A 301 2.17 -1.08 -13.33
N GLY A 302 2.67 -2.25 -12.91
CA GLY A 302 2.93 -2.57 -11.51
C GLY A 302 3.96 -1.61 -10.90
N LEU A 303 5.07 -1.37 -11.60
CA LEU A 303 6.10 -0.44 -11.17
C LEU A 303 5.57 1.00 -11.01
N ARG A 304 4.79 1.48 -11.99
CA ARG A 304 4.15 2.80 -11.94
C ARG A 304 3.21 2.94 -10.76
N ARG A 305 2.47 1.88 -10.45
CA ARG A 305 1.55 1.85 -9.30
C ARG A 305 2.29 1.91 -7.96
N THR A 306 3.43 1.23 -7.83
CA THR A 306 4.22 1.23 -6.59
C THR A 306 4.99 2.54 -6.41
N LEU A 307 5.54 3.09 -7.50
CA LEU A 307 6.45 4.26 -7.45
C LEU A 307 5.72 5.59 -7.64
N HIS A 308 4.51 5.59 -8.20
CA HIS A 308 3.71 6.78 -8.55
C HIS A 308 4.47 7.81 -9.42
N ASN A 309 5.52 7.35 -10.12
CA ASN A 309 6.40 8.17 -10.96
C ASN A 309 6.84 7.40 -12.21
N ASP A 310 6.40 7.84 -13.37
CA ASP A 310 6.64 7.17 -14.65
C ASP A 310 8.14 7.16 -15.03
N THR A 311 8.85 8.27 -14.82
CA THR A 311 10.28 8.38 -15.14
C THR A 311 11.10 7.44 -14.26
N LEU A 312 10.79 7.39 -12.99
CA LEU A 312 11.45 6.51 -12.04
C LEU A 312 11.16 5.03 -12.35
N ALA A 313 9.92 4.70 -12.70
CA ALA A 313 9.54 3.36 -13.12
C ALA A 313 10.32 2.88 -14.34
N GLN A 314 10.49 3.75 -15.36
CA GLN A 314 11.30 3.43 -16.54
C GLN A 314 12.78 3.22 -16.18
N THR A 315 13.34 4.05 -15.31
CA THR A 315 14.73 3.93 -14.87
C THR A 315 15.00 2.62 -14.14
N LEU A 316 14.10 2.23 -13.22
CA LEU A 316 14.24 1.01 -12.42
C LEU A 316 13.89 -0.27 -13.16
N MET A 317 13.14 -0.18 -14.26
CA MET A 317 12.83 -1.33 -15.10
C MET A 317 14.07 -1.88 -15.83
N GLY A 318 15.02 -1.02 -16.17
CA GLY A 318 16.23 -1.43 -16.88
C GLY A 318 15.93 -2.11 -18.22
N LYS A 319 16.79 -3.09 -18.60
CA LYS A 319 16.70 -3.82 -19.89
C LYS A 319 15.81 -5.07 -19.82
N SER A 320 15.43 -5.54 -18.64
CA SER A 320 14.61 -6.74 -18.43
C SER A 320 13.66 -6.52 -17.27
N ALA A 321 12.46 -7.14 -17.34
CA ALA A 321 11.49 -7.07 -16.27
C ALA A 321 12.09 -7.59 -14.94
N PRO A 322 12.23 -6.74 -13.90
CA PRO A 322 12.85 -7.11 -12.65
C PRO A 322 11.87 -7.87 -11.74
N VAL A 323 12.42 -8.59 -10.77
CA VAL A 323 11.68 -9.12 -9.62
C VAL A 323 11.72 -8.11 -8.51
N GLU A 324 10.58 -7.86 -7.89
CA GLU A 324 10.46 -6.99 -6.73
C GLU A 324 10.80 -7.75 -5.44
N ILE A 325 11.65 -7.13 -4.63
CA ILE A 325 12.07 -7.65 -3.33
C ILE A 325 11.81 -6.57 -2.28
N VAL A 326 11.00 -6.89 -1.30
CA VAL A 326 10.75 -6.01 -0.17
C VAL A 326 11.62 -6.45 1.00
N ALA A 327 12.40 -5.52 1.52
CA ALA A 327 13.27 -5.76 2.66
C ALA A 327 12.96 -4.81 3.81
N SER A 328 12.80 -5.34 5.01
CA SER A 328 12.62 -4.57 6.23
C SER A 328 13.99 -4.20 6.80
N LEU A 329 14.16 -2.92 7.14
CA LEU A 329 15.38 -2.41 7.78
C LEU A 329 15.36 -2.70 9.28
N ILE A 330 16.51 -2.99 9.85
CA ILE A 330 16.62 -3.27 11.29
C ILE A 330 16.64 -1.95 12.04
N PRO A 331 15.65 -1.67 12.93
CA PRO A 331 15.62 -0.45 13.71
C PRO A 331 16.76 -0.43 14.73
N ASP A 332 17.35 0.74 14.95
CA ASP A 332 18.37 0.98 15.97
C ASP A 332 18.22 2.42 16.50
N PRO A 333 17.57 2.59 17.67
CA PRO A 333 17.35 3.91 18.26
C PRO A 333 18.62 4.66 18.65
N ALA A 334 19.77 3.96 18.73
CA ALA A 334 21.05 4.57 19.08
C ALA A 334 21.66 5.39 17.92
N THR A 335 21.15 5.22 16.71
CA THR A 335 21.62 5.97 15.53
C THR A 335 20.71 7.16 15.21
N PRO A 336 21.24 8.28 14.69
CA PRO A 336 20.42 9.45 14.31
C PRO A 336 19.36 9.13 13.25
N SER A 337 19.62 8.15 12.38
CA SER A 337 18.69 7.69 11.36
C SER A 337 17.59 6.75 11.88
N GLY A 338 17.74 6.22 13.10
CA GLY A 338 16.84 5.22 13.70
C GLY A 338 17.04 3.80 13.19
N TYR A 339 18.07 3.52 12.36
CA TYR A 339 18.31 2.22 11.73
C TYR A 339 19.76 1.75 11.93
N ARG A 340 19.96 0.44 11.90
CA ARG A 340 21.28 -0.19 12.06
C ARG A 340 22.12 -0.02 10.79
N TRP A 341 23.37 0.45 11.00
CA TRP A 341 24.39 0.60 9.97
C TRP A 341 25.55 -0.35 10.18
N SER A 342 26.25 -0.66 9.08
CA SER A 342 27.47 -1.50 9.16
C SER A 342 28.63 -0.79 9.86
N SER A 343 28.64 0.53 9.88
CA SER A 343 29.64 1.39 10.57
C SER A 343 29.30 1.67 12.03
N SER A 344 28.24 1.10 12.59
CA SER A 344 27.69 1.29 13.93
C SER A 344 27.10 2.68 14.24
N LYS A 345 27.61 3.79 13.70
CA LYS A 345 27.10 5.15 13.98
C LYS A 345 26.12 5.66 12.94
N GLY A 346 26.29 5.26 11.66
CA GLY A 346 25.49 5.78 10.56
C GLY A 346 25.70 7.28 10.30
N PRO A 347 24.95 7.87 9.34
CA PRO A 347 25.01 9.29 9.03
C PRO A 347 24.35 10.15 10.11
N PRO A 348 24.77 11.41 10.29
CA PRO A 348 24.16 12.32 11.25
C PRO A 348 22.79 12.87 10.81
N THR A 349 22.26 12.40 9.68
CA THR A 349 21.01 12.86 9.06
C THR A 349 19.93 11.78 9.11
N GLN A 350 18.68 12.22 9.13
CA GLN A 350 17.54 11.32 8.95
C GLN A 350 17.43 10.89 7.48
N ILE A 351 16.98 9.67 7.27
CA ILE A 351 16.68 9.14 5.93
C ILE A 351 15.18 9.29 5.69
N PHE A 352 14.83 9.89 4.57
CA PHE A 352 13.44 10.13 4.20
C PHE A 352 12.93 9.06 3.24
N SER A 353 11.65 8.80 3.30
CA SER A 353 10.93 8.03 2.28
C SER A 353 11.06 8.72 0.92
N GLY A 354 11.02 7.93 -0.16
CA GLY A 354 11.29 8.44 -1.50
C GLY A 354 12.78 8.51 -1.87
N THR A 355 13.69 8.20 -0.94
CA THR A 355 15.11 8.17 -1.21
C THR A 355 15.48 6.96 -2.07
N LEU A 356 16.12 7.20 -3.22
CA LEU A 356 16.67 6.12 -4.04
C LEU A 356 17.76 5.39 -3.29
N ALA A 357 17.86 4.09 -3.51
CA ALA A 357 18.85 3.26 -2.87
C ALA A 357 19.34 2.15 -3.80
N THR A 358 20.57 1.71 -3.58
CA THR A 358 21.07 0.44 -4.10
C THR A 358 21.05 -0.59 -2.99
N GLY A 359 20.67 -1.82 -3.31
CA GLY A 359 20.62 -2.91 -2.36
C GLY A 359 21.41 -4.11 -2.83
N SER A 360 22.14 -4.74 -1.92
CA SER A 360 22.90 -5.97 -2.17
C SER A 360 22.37 -7.07 -1.25
N VAL A 361 21.79 -8.12 -1.85
CA VAL A 361 21.29 -9.28 -1.10
C VAL A 361 22.33 -10.40 -1.13
N VAL A 362 22.68 -10.94 0.03
CA VAL A 362 23.57 -12.10 0.14
C VAL A 362 22.76 -13.37 -0.11
N VAL A 363 22.92 -13.96 -1.29
CA VAL A 363 22.13 -15.13 -1.74
C VAL A 363 22.77 -16.47 -1.40
N GLU A 364 24.10 -16.51 -1.32
CA GLU A 364 24.84 -17.73 -1.04
C GLU A 364 26.14 -17.38 -0.32
N SER A 365 26.53 -18.20 0.65
CA SER A 365 27.84 -18.12 1.27
C SER A 365 28.66 -19.34 0.84
N ARG A 366 29.77 -19.11 0.16
CA ARG A 366 30.68 -20.18 -0.29
C ARG A 366 32.01 -20.09 0.41
N LYS A 367 32.56 -21.23 0.73
CA LYS A 367 33.92 -21.34 1.28
C LYS A 367 34.95 -21.04 0.18
N PRO A 368 36.03 -20.27 0.44
CA PRO A 368 37.04 -19.94 -0.57
C PRO A 368 37.62 -21.18 -1.28
N ILE A 369 37.79 -22.29 -0.58
CA ILE A 369 38.27 -23.57 -1.13
C ILE A 369 37.41 -24.09 -2.30
N SER A 370 36.09 -23.75 -2.31
CA SER A 370 35.17 -24.18 -3.39
C SER A 370 35.47 -23.52 -4.72
N TYR A 371 36.19 -22.41 -4.75
CA TYR A 371 36.63 -21.72 -5.99
C TYR A 371 37.97 -22.30 -6.52
N VAL A 372 38.81 -22.84 -5.62
CA VAL A 372 40.12 -23.42 -6.00
C VAL A 372 39.98 -24.85 -6.53
N LEU A 373 39.11 -25.64 -5.92
CA LEU A 373 38.89 -27.05 -6.32
C LEU A 373 38.52 -27.23 -7.82
N PRO A 374 37.66 -26.47 -8.45
CA PRO A 374 37.35 -26.59 -9.89
C PRO A 374 38.54 -26.26 -10.78
N LEU A 375 39.38 -25.25 -10.38
CA LEU A 375 40.57 -24.86 -11.12
C LEU A 375 41.62 -25.97 -11.08
N VAL A 376 41.84 -26.56 -9.91
CA VAL A 376 42.77 -27.69 -9.72
C VAL A 376 42.28 -28.94 -10.47
N LYS A 377 40.98 -29.20 -10.45
CA LYS A 377 40.39 -30.34 -11.20
C LYS A 377 40.50 -30.15 -12.72
N LYS A 378 40.38 -28.88 -13.22
CA LYS A 378 40.56 -28.53 -14.63
C LYS A 378 42.03 -28.60 -15.07
N SER A 379 42.98 -28.38 -14.18
CA SER A 379 44.40 -28.44 -14.49
C SER A 379 45.00 -29.87 -14.35
N LEU A 380 44.33 -30.74 -13.58
CA LEU A 380 44.81 -32.13 -13.31
C LEU A 380 44.02 -33.20 -14.08
N GLY A 381 42.95 -32.86 -14.75
CA GLY A 381 42.06 -33.86 -15.37
C GLY A 381 41.26 -33.33 -16.54
N GLY A 382 41.93 -32.59 -17.47
CA GLY A 382 41.42 -32.30 -18.77
C GLY A 382 42.00 -33.24 -19.80
#